data_206e31177ad33cd11486cf7fce1d32ac
#
_entry.id   206e31177ad33cd11486cf7fce1d32ac
#
_cell.length_a   1.000
_cell.length_b   1.000
_cell.length_c   1.000
_cell.angle_alpha   90.00
_cell.angle_beta   90.00
_cell.angle_gamma   90.00
#
_symmetry.space_group_name_H-M   'P 1'
#
loop_
_entity.id
_entity.type
_entity.pdbx_description
1 polymer ?
#
loop_
_entity_poly.entity_id
_entity_poly.type
_entity_poly.pdbx_seq_one_letter_code
_entity_poly.pdbx_strand_id
1 'polypeptide(L)'
;MPNIDESKIIGVRVPTVRKIAKKAFLANAQNRCEYYEEIEAFGFCAAMKKCGAAEHKRDIEKFVFLIDNWGTCDTCTAAMKFIGESKGEYFDFICSFIGRGEYPTRFAIVALMDYYLDDEYIDRVLKIYSEIKSDKYYINMALAWALSMAFIKHKGKVMPILESRTLNADVQNKTIQKICDSYRVSKETKSKIKEYKIR
;
A
#
# COMPACT_ATOMS: atom_id res chain seq x y z
N MET A 1 16.74 -3.20 7.91
CA MET A 1 15.85 -2.96 6.77
C MET A 1 16.56 -2.04 5.80
N PRO A 2 16.52 -2.27 4.49
CA PRO A 2 17.17 -1.34 3.57
C PRO A 2 16.50 0.04 3.67
N ASN A 3 17.30 1.08 3.73
CA ASN A 3 16.95 2.51 3.73
C ASN A 3 16.39 3.12 5.04
N ILE A 4 16.53 2.47 6.18
CA ILE A 4 16.30 3.11 7.47
C ILE A 4 17.65 3.33 8.13
N ASP A 5 17.86 4.53 8.69
CA ASP A 5 19.00 4.82 9.55
C ASP A 5 18.94 3.91 10.78
N GLU A 6 19.95 3.06 10.95
CA GLU A 6 20.00 2.10 12.07
C GLU A 6 19.92 2.76 13.43
N SER A 7 20.41 4.01 13.56
CA SER A 7 20.31 4.79 14.81
C SER A 7 18.87 5.14 15.19
N LYS A 8 17.93 5.04 14.25
CA LYS A 8 16.50 5.28 14.45
C LYS A 8 15.68 4.02 14.67
N ILE A 9 16.32 2.88 14.85
CA ILE A 9 15.65 1.60 15.09
C ILE A 9 15.89 1.17 16.55
N ILE A 10 14.79 0.99 17.29
CA ILE A 10 14.85 0.48 18.69
C ILE A 10 14.99 -1.06 18.66
N GLY A 11 14.49 -1.74 17.62
CA GLY A 11 14.55 -3.19 17.45
C GLY A 11 13.34 -3.93 18.06
N VAL A 12 12.21 -3.28 18.20
CA VAL A 12 10.97 -3.87 18.73
C VAL A 12 10.15 -4.50 17.62
N ARG A 13 9.75 -5.75 17.79
CA ARG A 13 8.94 -6.47 16.78
C ARG A 13 7.54 -5.87 16.66
N VAL A 14 7.00 -5.81 15.44
CA VAL A 14 5.68 -5.26 15.07
C VAL A 14 4.53 -5.71 16.01
N PRO A 15 4.37 -6.99 16.37
CA PRO A 15 3.30 -7.38 17.30
C PRO A 15 3.42 -6.73 18.69
N THR A 16 4.65 -6.44 19.14
CA THR A 16 4.92 -5.75 20.40
C THR A 16 4.64 -4.26 20.27
N VAL A 17 5.08 -3.64 19.16
CA VAL A 17 4.75 -2.23 18.85
C VAL A 17 3.24 -2.03 18.86
N ARG A 18 2.47 -2.92 18.24
CA ARG A 18 1.01 -2.86 18.21
C ARG A 18 0.38 -2.95 19.62
N LYS A 19 0.93 -3.79 20.50
CA LYS A 19 0.48 -3.86 21.90
C LYS A 19 0.81 -2.58 22.69
N ILE A 20 2.01 -2.04 22.48
CA ILE A 20 2.44 -0.77 23.09
C ILE A 20 1.56 0.37 22.59
N ALA A 21 1.33 0.47 21.28
CA ALA A 21 0.46 1.47 20.68
C ALA A 21 -0.94 1.47 21.30
N LYS A 22 -1.52 0.28 21.52
CA LYS A 22 -2.83 0.17 22.18
C LYS A 22 -2.80 0.72 23.61
N LYS A 23 -1.75 0.44 24.40
CA LYS A 23 -1.60 0.97 25.76
C LYS A 23 -1.37 2.48 25.74
N ALA A 24 -0.49 2.98 24.85
CA ALA A 24 -0.19 4.39 24.69
C ALA A 24 -1.44 5.20 24.26
N PHE A 25 -2.23 4.64 23.34
CA PHE A 25 -3.51 5.21 22.90
C PHE A 25 -4.48 5.37 24.09
N LEU A 26 -4.66 4.32 24.89
CA LEU A 26 -5.55 4.34 26.06
C LEU A 26 -5.06 5.33 27.15
N ALA A 27 -3.75 5.51 27.26
CA ALA A 27 -3.13 6.44 28.20
C ALA A 27 -3.00 7.88 27.67
N ASN A 28 -3.43 8.14 26.43
CA ASN A 28 -3.24 9.41 25.74
C ASN A 28 -1.77 9.91 25.77
N ALA A 29 -0.84 8.95 25.59
CA ALA A 29 0.59 9.22 25.67
C ALA A 29 1.07 10.02 24.46
N GLN A 30 1.99 10.97 24.70
CA GLN A 30 2.62 11.71 23.62
C GLN A 30 3.63 10.82 22.89
N ASN A 31 3.71 10.98 21.57
CA ASN A 31 4.64 10.29 20.69
C ASN A 31 5.44 11.33 19.90
N ARG A 32 6.78 11.23 19.94
CA ARG A 32 7.69 12.16 19.27
C ARG A 32 7.94 11.81 17.82
N CYS A 33 7.69 10.55 17.44
CA CYS A 33 7.95 10.02 16.09
C CYS A 33 9.41 10.18 15.63
N GLU A 34 10.35 10.03 16.55
CA GLU A 34 11.80 10.11 16.28
C GLU A 34 12.37 8.76 15.81
N TYR A 35 11.79 7.65 16.30
CA TYR A 35 12.20 6.30 15.99
C TYR A 35 11.20 5.60 15.07
N TYR A 36 11.70 4.63 14.32
CA TYR A 36 10.91 3.78 13.41
C TYR A 36 9.65 3.22 14.10
N GLU A 37 9.82 2.60 15.26
CA GLU A 37 8.72 1.98 16.00
C GLU A 37 7.74 3.00 16.59
N GLU A 38 8.17 4.21 16.83
CA GLU A 38 7.28 5.30 17.26
C GLU A 38 6.37 5.77 16.12
N ILE A 39 6.91 5.88 14.90
CA ILE A 39 6.10 6.18 13.69
C ILE A 39 5.11 5.05 13.42
N GLU A 40 5.54 3.79 13.55
CA GLU A 40 4.66 2.63 13.41
C GLU A 40 3.57 2.62 14.51
N ALA A 41 3.92 2.92 15.77
CA ALA A 41 2.97 3.05 16.87
C ALA A 41 1.95 4.16 16.61
N PHE A 42 2.38 5.31 16.05
CA PHE A 42 1.47 6.40 15.67
C PHE A 42 0.46 5.93 14.61
N GLY A 43 0.91 5.23 13.56
CA GLY A 43 0.04 4.66 12.55
C GLY A 43 -0.99 3.67 13.13
N PHE A 44 -0.59 2.83 14.09
CA PHE A 44 -1.53 1.94 14.79
C PHE A 44 -2.50 2.70 15.68
N CYS A 45 -2.07 3.76 16.37
CA CYS A 45 -2.97 4.62 17.16
C CYS A 45 -4.03 5.27 16.26
N ALA A 46 -3.63 5.82 15.11
CA ALA A 46 -4.55 6.38 14.12
C ALA A 46 -5.56 5.33 13.63
N ALA A 47 -5.09 4.09 13.38
CA ALA A 47 -5.96 2.99 12.94
C ALA A 47 -6.97 2.53 13.99
N MET A 48 -6.68 2.70 15.28
CA MET A 48 -7.56 2.28 16.40
C MET A 48 -8.54 3.36 16.84
N LYS A 49 -8.34 4.60 16.40
CA LYS A 49 -9.13 5.74 16.83
C LYS A 49 -10.57 5.63 16.31
N LYS A 50 -11.54 5.84 17.22
CA LYS A 50 -12.95 5.90 16.87
C LYS A 50 -13.34 7.38 16.76
N CYS A 51 -13.31 7.92 15.57
CA CYS A 51 -13.63 9.32 15.29
C CYS A 51 -14.25 9.50 13.91
N GLY A 52 -14.64 10.72 13.55
CA GLY A 52 -15.19 11.01 12.23
C GLY A 52 -14.11 11.08 11.15
N ALA A 53 -14.53 10.99 9.89
CA ALA A 53 -13.63 10.96 8.73
C ALA A 53 -12.67 12.15 8.66
N ALA A 54 -13.12 13.35 9.05
CA ALA A 54 -12.27 14.54 9.05
C ALA A 54 -11.08 14.42 10.00
N GLU A 55 -11.25 13.78 11.14
CA GLU A 55 -10.18 13.53 12.11
C GLU A 55 -9.26 12.41 11.65
N HIS A 56 -9.80 11.30 11.14
CA HIS A 56 -9.02 10.25 10.50
C HIS A 56 -8.14 10.79 9.37
N LYS A 57 -8.68 11.63 8.49
CA LYS A 57 -7.92 12.23 7.39
C LYS A 57 -6.74 13.06 7.88
N ARG A 58 -6.90 13.84 8.96
CA ARG A 58 -5.80 14.59 9.58
C ARG A 58 -4.71 13.66 10.13
N ASP A 59 -5.12 12.58 10.81
CA ASP A 59 -4.17 11.62 11.37
C ASP A 59 -3.45 10.83 10.27
N ILE A 60 -4.16 10.41 9.21
CA ILE A 60 -3.56 9.79 8.02
C ILE A 60 -2.56 10.73 7.37
N GLU A 61 -2.93 11.99 7.14
CA GLU A 61 -2.03 12.95 6.49
C GLU A 61 -0.73 13.14 7.27
N LYS A 62 -0.81 13.30 8.60
CA LYS A 62 0.38 13.35 9.46
C LYS A 62 1.22 12.07 9.34
N PHE A 63 0.57 10.91 9.42
CA PHE A 63 1.24 9.62 9.32
C PHE A 63 1.95 9.44 7.98
N VAL A 64 1.27 9.74 6.88
CA VAL A 64 1.79 9.53 5.52
C VAL A 64 3.07 10.32 5.26
N PHE A 65 3.20 11.53 5.82
CA PHE A 65 4.42 12.33 5.68
C PHE A 65 5.53 11.97 6.67
N LEU A 66 5.26 11.11 7.65
CA LEU A 66 6.28 10.54 8.54
C LEU A 66 6.87 9.23 8.00
N ILE A 67 6.20 8.58 7.03
CA ILE A 67 6.66 7.30 6.48
C ILE A 67 7.94 7.49 5.67
N ASP A 68 8.97 6.74 6.01
CA ASP A 68 10.26 6.70 5.33
C ASP A 68 10.65 5.30 4.84
N ASN A 69 9.77 4.30 5.03
CA ASN A 69 10.02 2.92 4.68
C ASN A 69 8.74 2.14 4.33
N TRP A 70 8.90 1.05 3.57
CA TRP A 70 7.78 0.21 3.14
C TRP A 70 7.13 -0.59 4.28
N GLY A 71 7.91 -1.00 5.30
CA GLY A 71 7.40 -1.81 6.40
C GLY A 71 6.33 -1.08 7.20
N THR A 72 6.62 0.15 7.65
CA THR A 72 5.66 1.02 8.33
C THR A 72 4.47 1.37 7.44
N CYS A 73 4.75 1.72 6.18
CA CYS A 73 3.71 2.04 5.20
C CYS A 73 2.66 0.93 5.11
N ASP A 74 3.08 -0.27 4.73
CA ASP A 74 2.18 -1.37 4.40
C ASP A 74 1.46 -1.90 5.65
N THR A 75 2.21 -2.06 6.75
CA THR A 75 1.68 -2.63 7.99
C THR A 75 0.62 -1.74 8.64
N CYS A 76 0.84 -0.43 8.67
CA CYS A 76 -0.10 0.51 9.27
C CYS A 76 -1.29 0.76 8.34
N THR A 77 -1.08 0.86 7.03
CA THR A 77 -2.17 0.98 6.05
C THR A 77 -3.15 -0.18 6.18
N ALA A 78 -2.65 -1.42 6.22
CA ALA A 78 -3.49 -2.62 6.39
C ALA A 78 -4.28 -2.65 7.72
N ALA A 79 -3.88 -1.87 8.72
CA ALA A 79 -4.59 -1.75 10.00
C ALA A 79 -5.75 -0.75 9.97
N MET A 80 -5.81 0.18 9.02
CA MET A 80 -6.81 1.26 8.92
C MET A 80 -8.15 0.76 8.35
N LYS A 81 -8.80 -0.18 9.04
CA LYS A 81 -10.01 -0.88 8.56
C LYS A 81 -11.19 0.06 8.28
N PHE A 82 -11.26 1.19 8.95
CA PHE A 82 -12.29 2.21 8.75
C PHE A 82 -12.33 2.73 7.30
N ILE A 83 -11.20 2.65 6.56
CA ILE A 83 -11.16 3.00 5.13
C ILE A 83 -12.09 2.08 4.33
N GLY A 84 -12.03 0.76 4.60
CA GLY A 84 -12.90 -0.22 3.94
C GLY A 84 -14.36 -0.16 4.37
N GLU A 85 -14.64 0.36 5.58
CA GLU A 85 -15.99 0.54 6.11
C GLU A 85 -16.70 1.77 5.51
N SER A 86 -15.94 2.80 5.06
CA SER A 86 -16.49 4.05 4.51
C SER A 86 -15.77 4.48 3.23
N LYS A 87 -15.67 3.57 2.26
CA LYS A 87 -14.85 3.72 1.03
C LYS A 87 -15.07 5.03 0.29
N GLY A 88 -16.32 5.46 0.12
CA GLY A 88 -16.65 6.70 -0.59
C GLY A 88 -16.05 7.95 0.06
N GLU A 89 -15.91 7.96 1.39
CA GLU A 89 -15.35 9.10 2.12
C GLU A 89 -13.83 9.22 1.95
N TYR A 90 -13.14 8.10 1.71
CA TYR A 90 -11.66 8.07 1.69
C TYR A 90 -11.06 7.93 0.30
N PHE A 91 -11.81 7.51 -0.72
CA PHE A 91 -11.24 7.21 -2.04
C PHE A 91 -10.47 8.37 -2.64
N ASP A 92 -11.11 9.52 -2.81
CA ASP A 92 -10.48 10.68 -3.44
C ASP A 92 -9.37 11.29 -2.55
N PHE A 93 -9.53 11.23 -1.23
CA PHE A 93 -8.50 11.64 -0.28
C PHE A 93 -7.26 10.75 -0.39
N ILE A 94 -7.40 9.43 -0.49
CA ILE A 94 -6.28 8.51 -0.72
C ILE A 94 -5.61 8.79 -2.06
N CYS A 95 -6.39 8.97 -3.12
CA CYS A 95 -5.86 9.30 -4.44
C CYS A 95 -5.06 10.61 -4.44
N SER A 96 -5.39 11.57 -3.58
CA SER A 96 -4.68 12.86 -3.50
C SER A 96 -3.21 12.74 -3.06
N PHE A 97 -2.77 11.61 -2.51
CA PHE A 97 -1.36 11.37 -2.17
C PHE A 97 -0.50 10.92 -3.36
N ILE A 98 -1.10 10.53 -4.48
CA ILE A 98 -0.37 10.14 -5.69
C ILE A 98 0.38 11.34 -6.24
N GLY A 99 1.68 11.16 -6.46
CA GLY A 99 2.57 12.22 -6.95
C GLY A 99 3.15 13.15 -5.87
N ARG A 100 2.76 12.98 -4.58
CA ARG A 100 3.26 13.81 -3.46
C ARG A 100 4.55 13.27 -2.82
N GLY A 101 5.27 12.36 -3.49
CA GLY A 101 6.50 11.74 -3.03
C GLY A 101 6.44 10.21 -3.10
N GLU A 102 7.55 9.55 -2.78
CA GLU A 102 7.66 8.10 -2.92
C GLU A 102 6.72 7.36 -1.96
N TYR A 103 6.81 7.63 -0.66
CA TYR A 103 5.99 6.93 0.33
C TYR A 103 4.53 7.39 0.38
N PRO A 104 4.19 8.69 0.20
CA PRO A 104 2.79 9.08 0.01
C PRO A 104 2.12 8.38 -1.17
N THR A 105 2.81 8.27 -2.31
CA THR A 105 2.31 7.52 -3.47
C THR A 105 2.19 6.02 -3.17
N ARG A 106 3.19 5.43 -2.47
CA ARG A 106 3.11 4.03 -2.04
C ARG A 106 1.93 3.78 -1.13
N PHE A 107 1.71 4.65 -0.13
CA PHE A 107 0.54 4.58 0.76
C PHE A 107 -0.76 4.52 -0.04
N ALA A 108 -0.93 5.42 -1.00
CA ALA A 108 -2.13 5.44 -1.84
C ALA A 108 -2.32 4.12 -2.61
N ILE A 109 -1.26 3.60 -3.24
CA ILE A 109 -1.30 2.33 -3.98
C ILE A 109 -1.68 1.17 -3.05
N VAL A 110 -1.07 1.09 -1.86
CA VAL A 110 -1.33 0.01 -0.90
C VAL A 110 -2.74 0.12 -0.32
N ALA A 111 -3.21 1.33 0.02
CA ALA A 111 -4.57 1.54 0.50
C ALA A 111 -5.62 1.16 -0.56
N LEU A 112 -5.40 1.53 -1.82
CA LEU A 112 -6.26 1.11 -2.92
C LEU A 112 -6.25 -0.41 -3.11
N MET A 113 -5.11 -1.06 -2.96
CA MET A 113 -4.99 -2.52 -3.02
C MET A 113 -5.74 -3.22 -1.88
N ASP A 114 -5.59 -2.73 -0.65
CA ASP A 114 -6.17 -3.37 0.54
C ASP A 114 -7.69 -3.22 0.62
N TYR A 115 -8.23 -2.09 0.16
CA TYR A 115 -9.62 -1.71 0.43
C TYR A 115 -10.52 -1.55 -0.80
N TYR A 116 -9.96 -1.41 -2.02
CA TYR A 116 -10.75 -1.04 -3.21
C TYR A 116 -10.62 -2.02 -4.39
N LEU A 117 -10.08 -3.23 -4.17
CA LEU A 117 -10.08 -4.28 -5.21
C LEU A 117 -11.38 -5.10 -5.16
N ASP A 118 -12.52 -4.44 -5.28
CA ASP A 118 -13.85 -5.04 -5.44
C ASP A 118 -14.50 -4.57 -6.75
N ASP A 119 -15.68 -5.12 -7.07
CA ASP A 119 -16.35 -4.87 -8.35
C ASP A 119 -16.75 -3.40 -8.54
N GLU A 120 -17.00 -2.66 -7.46
CA GLU A 120 -17.41 -1.25 -7.49
C GLU A 120 -16.25 -0.34 -7.91
N TYR A 121 -15.04 -0.59 -7.40
CA TYR A 121 -13.90 0.33 -7.54
C TYR A 121 -12.82 -0.16 -8.50
N ILE A 122 -12.80 -1.45 -8.86
CA ILE A 122 -11.67 -2.05 -9.59
C ILE A 122 -11.31 -1.32 -10.88
N ASP A 123 -12.29 -0.87 -11.67
CA ASP A 123 -12.02 -0.20 -12.94
C ASP A 123 -11.35 1.17 -12.73
N ARG A 124 -11.78 1.92 -11.71
CA ARG A 124 -11.15 3.19 -11.31
C ARG A 124 -9.72 2.95 -10.80
N VAL A 125 -9.53 1.93 -9.96
CA VAL A 125 -8.23 1.57 -9.40
C VAL A 125 -7.26 1.14 -10.49
N LEU A 126 -7.66 0.28 -11.43
CA LEU A 126 -6.81 -0.17 -12.53
C LEU A 126 -6.43 0.98 -13.47
N LYS A 127 -7.35 1.91 -13.73
CA LYS A 127 -7.04 3.14 -14.47
C LYS A 127 -5.96 3.94 -13.76
N ILE A 128 -6.12 4.21 -12.45
CA ILE A 128 -5.13 4.93 -11.64
C ILE A 128 -3.76 4.24 -11.70
N TYR A 129 -3.71 2.91 -11.47
CA TYR A 129 -2.44 2.17 -11.50
C TYR A 129 -1.75 2.23 -12.86
N SER A 130 -2.50 2.24 -13.96
CA SER A 130 -1.96 2.32 -15.32
C SER A 130 -1.40 3.71 -15.65
N GLU A 131 -1.90 4.76 -15.01
CA GLU A 131 -1.50 6.14 -15.22
C GLU A 131 -0.27 6.53 -14.39
N ILE A 132 0.03 5.84 -13.28
CA ILE A 132 1.20 6.13 -12.44
C ILE A 132 2.47 5.74 -13.20
N LYS A 133 3.32 6.74 -13.47
CA LYS A 133 4.65 6.56 -14.05
C LYS A 133 5.69 7.06 -13.05
N SER A 134 6.65 6.23 -12.70
CA SER A 134 7.67 6.56 -11.71
C SER A 134 8.99 5.86 -12.00
N ASP A 135 10.09 6.50 -11.63
CA ASP A 135 11.44 5.94 -11.54
C ASP A 135 11.78 5.41 -10.13
N LYS A 136 10.89 5.65 -9.16
CA LYS A 136 11.08 5.28 -7.76
C LYS A 136 10.82 3.81 -7.53
N TYR A 137 11.81 3.13 -6.93
CA TYR A 137 11.77 1.69 -6.69
C TYR A 137 10.56 1.24 -5.87
N TYR A 138 10.27 1.93 -4.77
CA TYR A 138 9.19 1.51 -3.87
C TYR A 138 7.80 1.78 -4.41
N ILE A 139 7.63 2.76 -5.31
CA ILE A 139 6.38 2.96 -6.07
C ILE A 139 6.19 1.81 -7.05
N ASN A 140 7.21 1.49 -7.86
CA ASN A 140 7.13 0.44 -8.86
C ASN A 140 6.88 -0.94 -8.23
N MET A 141 7.50 -1.22 -7.07
CA MET A 141 7.27 -2.45 -6.31
C MET A 141 5.85 -2.54 -5.73
N ALA A 142 5.29 -1.43 -5.25
CA ALA A 142 3.91 -1.37 -4.78
C ALA A 142 2.91 -1.59 -5.92
N LEU A 143 3.11 -0.93 -7.08
CA LEU A 143 2.29 -1.13 -8.28
C LEU A 143 2.31 -2.58 -8.74
N ALA A 144 3.49 -3.19 -8.82
CA ALA A 144 3.64 -4.58 -9.23
C ALA A 144 2.93 -5.53 -8.26
N TRP A 145 2.98 -5.25 -6.96
CA TRP A 145 2.25 -6.04 -5.96
C TRP A 145 0.75 -5.83 -6.09
N ALA A 146 0.29 -4.59 -6.16
CA ALA A 146 -1.12 -4.26 -6.27
C ALA A 146 -1.77 -4.84 -7.54
N LEU A 147 -1.12 -4.73 -8.70
CA LEU A 147 -1.57 -5.34 -9.95
C LEU A 147 -1.59 -6.88 -9.87
N SER A 148 -0.63 -7.50 -9.16
CA SER A 148 -0.66 -8.96 -8.96
C SER A 148 -1.82 -9.41 -8.08
N MET A 149 -2.16 -8.63 -7.05
CA MET A 149 -3.33 -8.89 -6.19
C MET A 149 -4.64 -8.65 -6.94
N ALA A 150 -4.71 -7.59 -7.74
CA ALA A 150 -5.83 -7.32 -8.63
C ALA A 150 -6.02 -8.46 -9.65
N PHE A 151 -4.94 -9.01 -10.22
CA PHE A 151 -4.99 -10.14 -11.14
C PHE A 151 -5.61 -11.38 -10.51
N ILE A 152 -5.28 -11.67 -9.25
CA ILE A 152 -5.83 -12.84 -8.55
C ILE A 152 -7.35 -12.72 -8.36
N LYS A 153 -7.87 -11.51 -8.14
CA LYS A 153 -9.29 -11.25 -7.94
C LYS A 153 -10.04 -11.02 -9.26
N HIS A 154 -9.44 -10.28 -10.18
CA HIS A 154 -10.07 -9.76 -11.39
C HIS A 154 -9.19 -10.02 -12.64
N LYS A 155 -8.81 -11.29 -12.86
CA LYS A 155 -7.94 -11.72 -13.97
C LYS A 155 -8.36 -11.10 -15.31
N GLY A 156 -9.66 -11.15 -15.64
CA GLY A 156 -10.18 -10.64 -16.92
C GLY A 156 -9.97 -9.13 -17.13
N LYS A 157 -9.92 -8.36 -16.05
CA LYS A 157 -9.70 -6.89 -16.11
C LYS A 157 -8.23 -6.53 -16.18
N VAL A 158 -7.34 -7.33 -15.56
CA VAL A 158 -5.89 -7.06 -15.54
C VAL A 158 -5.17 -7.63 -16.77
N MET A 159 -5.65 -8.72 -17.35
CA MET A 159 -5.04 -9.31 -18.55
C MET A 159 -4.85 -8.29 -19.69
N PRO A 160 -5.85 -7.49 -20.11
CA PRO A 160 -5.67 -6.51 -21.17
C PRO A 160 -4.58 -5.48 -20.87
N ILE A 161 -4.37 -5.10 -19.59
CA ILE A 161 -3.31 -4.17 -19.17
C ILE A 161 -1.93 -4.79 -19.41
N LEU A 162 -1.76 -6.08 -19.07
CA LEU A 162 -0.51 -6.81 -19.32
C LEU A 162 -0.27 -7.06 -20.82
N GLU A 163 -1.30 -7.36 -21.57
CA GLU A 163 -1.25 -7.58 -23.01
C GLU A 163 -0.85 -6.33 -23.79
N SER A 164 -1.34 -5.15 -23.36
CA SER A 164 -1.02 -3.87 -23.98
C SER A 164 0.45 -3.45 -23.83
N ARG A 165 1.16 -3.97 -22.81
CA ARG A 165 2.56 -3.62 -22.49
C ARG A 165 2.80 -2.12 -22.33
N THR A 166 1.81 -1.37 -21.83
CA THR A 166 1.88 0.10 -21.66
C THR A 166 2.40 0.51 -20.29
N LEU A 167 2.57 -0.45 -19.38
CA LEU A 167 3.18 -0.19 -18.08
C LEU A 167 4.69 0.09 -18.24
N ASN A 168 5.29 0.72 -17.19
CA ASN A 168 6.74 0.74 -17.08
C ASN A 168 7.29 -0.70 -17.09
N ALA A 169 8.42 -0.94 -17.77
CA ALA A 169 9.00 -2.27 -17.94
C ALA A 169 9.25 -3.00 -16.60
N ASP A 170 9.74 -2.26 -15.59
CA ASP A 170 9.97 -2.83 -14.25
C ASP A 170 8.65 -3.24 -13.60
N VAL A 171 7.63 -2.40 -13.66
CA VAL A 171 6.29 -2.71 -13.12
C VAL A 171 5.70 -3.91 -13.85
N GLN A 172 5.73 -3.90 -15.18
CA GLN A 172 5.23 -5.01 -16.02
C GLN A 172 5.88 -6.34 -15.61
N ASN A 173 7.21 -6.38 -15.65
CA ASN A 173 7.97 -7.60 -15.43
C ASN A 173 7.86 -8.11 -13.98
N LYS A 174 7.85 -7.20 -13.01
CA LYS A 174 7.65 -7.54 -11.59
C LYS A 174 6.23 -7.99 -11.30
N THR A 175 5.21 -7.40 -11.93
CA THR A 175 3.83 -7.88 -11.84
C THR A 175 3.72 -9.32 -12.32
N ILE A 176 4.25 -9.61 -13.51
CA ILE A 176 4.26 -10.95 -14.08
C ILE A 176 5.01 -11.93 -13.18
N GLN A 177 6.17 -11.52 -12.63
CA GLN A 177 6.91 -12.35 -11.68
C GLN A 177 6.05 -12.70 -10.46
N LYS A 178 5.45 -11.70 -9.79
CA LYS A 178 4.62 -11.90 -8.60
C LYS A 178 3.40 -12.79 -8.87
N ILE A 179 2.76 -12.65 -10.04
CA ILE A 179 1.67 -13.53 -10.46
C ILE A 179 2.19 -14.97 -10.62
N CYS A 180 3.37 -15.16 -11.22
CA CYS A 180 3.97 -16.48 -11.39
C CYS A 180 4.38 -17.12 -10.05
N ASP A 181 4.76 -16.33 -9.05
CA ASP A 181 5.14 -16.82 -7.72
C ASP A 181 3.90 -17.23 -6.89
N SER A 182 2.71 -16.75 -7.25
CA SER A 182 1.48 -17.06 -6.52
C SER A 182 1.01 -18.50 -6.72
N TYR A 183 0.71 -19.19 -5.63
CA TYR A 183 0.07 -20.54 -5.66
C TYR A 183 -1.40 -20.51 -6.12
N ARG A 184 -2.03 -19.33 -6.21
CA ARG A 184 -3.43 -19.17 -6.62
C ARG A 184 -3.62 -19.13 -8.13
N VAL A 185 -2.54 -19.15 -8.91
CA VAL A 185 -2.54 -19.03 -10.37
C VAL A 185 -2.12 -20.36 -11.00
N SER A 186 -2.88 -20.84 -11.99
CA SER A 186 -2.60 -22.10 -12.68
C SER A 186 -1.31 -22.04 -13.49
N LYS A 187 -0.66 -23.21 -13.70
CA LYS A 187 0.56 -23.33 -14.50
C LYS A 187 0.38 -22.82 -15.93
N GLU A 188 -0.77 -23.11 -16.54
CA GLU A 188 -1.13 -22.64 -17.88
C GLU A 188 -1.18 -21.11 -17.96
N THR A 189 -1.88 -20.46 -17.01
CA THR A 189 -1.92 -18.99 -16.92
C THR A 189 -0.53 -18.42 -16.73
N LYS A 190 0.30 -19.02 -15.87
CA LYS A 190 1.70 -18.60 -15.66
C LYS A 190 2.55 -18.69 -16.91
N SER A 191 2.39 -19.75 -17.73
CA SER A 191 3.06 -19.86 -19.02
C SER A 191 2.65 -18.73 -19.96
N LYS A 192 1.37 -18.51 -20.13
CA LYS A 192 0.82 -17.50 -21.04
C LYS A 192 1.27 -16.08 -20.67
N ILE A 193 1.18 -15.67 -19.41
CA ILE A 193 1.52 -14.29 -19.02
C ILE A 193 3.00 -13.94 -19.14
N LYS A 194 3.90 -14.94 -19.13
CA LYS A 194 5.34 -14.73 -19.36
C LYS A 194 5.66 -14.14 -20.72
N GLU A 195 4.80 -14.39 -21.72
CA GLU A 195 4.93 -13.86 -23.07
C GLU A 195 4.76 -12.33 -23.14
N TYR A 196 4.10 -11.74 -22.13
CA TYR A 196 3.87 -10.30 -22.05
C TYR A 196 4.99 -9.52 -21.37
N LYS A 197 6.10 -10.16 -20.99
CA LYS A 197 7.28 -9.47 -20.49
C LYS A 197 7.85 -8.49 -21.51
N ILE A 198 8.29 -7.34 -21.03
CA ILE A 198 9.00 -6.34 -21.83
C ILE A 198 10.51 -6.68 -21.75
N ARG A 199 11.17 -6.75 -22.91
CA ARG A 199 12.61 -7.02 -23.04
C ARG A 199 13.42 -5.73 -22.90
#